data_7cf7cbed122fc953a7a9902853e9d723
#
_entry.id   7cf7cbed122fc953a7a9902853e9d723
#
_cell.length_a   1.000
_cell.length_b   1.000
_cell.length_c   1.000
_cell.angle_alpha   90.00
_cell.angle_beta   90.00
_cell.angle_gamma   90.00
#
_symmetry.space_group_name_H-M   'P 1'
#
loop_
_entity.id
_entity.type
_entity.pdbx_description
1 polymer ?
#
loop_
_entity_poly.entity_id
_entity_poly.type
_entity_poly.pdbx_seq_one_letter_code
_entity_poly.pdbx_strand_id
1 'polypeptide(L)'
;MSKPQNTRRSRSGPNPELRLYFMAVLMVMGLSVLVGRLWWLEVAHGDRWAKRMASRSEVTVRIPSVRGEIRDRSGLTLVGNRASYEVDFYLPDMVRGYRQNYGKPPMATYTAPVRQMLKEKREEDVVQIVNSTIVPRLNELELARDYNSGRLQRHYRNNSEVPFTYIEELDFKTIAKFSENDVGLPGVEIAIRPVRQYVFGALGAHILGYVGAPVDIDKLPDIRKYSFYQPDSEGKSQVELHMDRWLKGTPGVRVLQRNLKGVIESEIRRVEPKQGNHVYLTIDARMQYIVERALRDGGVGRAAAVVVDPTNGEILAMASVPSYDPNVFIPNISREHWQQITKDETDPLTNRAIHP
;
A
#
# COMPACT_ATOMS: atom_id res chain seq x y z
N MET A 1 -55.25 97.92 -25.21
CA MET A 1 -53.90 97.37 -25.03
C MET A 1 -54.06 96.21 -24.03
N SER A 2 -54.15 94.99 -24.56
CA SER A 2 -54.27 93.73 -23.76
C SER A 2 -53.06 92.95 -23.84
N LYS A 3 -52.44 92.57 -22.67
CA LYS A 3 -51.25 91.68 -22.59
C LYS A 3 -51.65 90.20 -22.81
N PRO A 4 -50.89 89.42 -23.43
CA PRO A 4 -51.14 87.97 -23.59
C PRO A 4 -50.64 87.23 -22.33
N GLN A 5 -51.51 86.34 -21.84
CA GLN A 5 -51.18 85.37 -20.78
C GLN A 5 -50.33 84.23 -21.31
N ASN A 6 -49.23 84.05 -20.65
CA ASN A 6 -48.26 82.96 -20.97
C ASN A 6 -48.59 81.72 -20.19
N THR A 7 -49.26 80.75 -20.80
CA THR A 7 -49.58 79.45 -20.18
C THR A 7 -48.34 78.57 -20.16
N ARG A 8 -47.72 78.44 -18.99
CA ARG A 8 -46.69 77.40 -18.74
C ARG A 8 -47.32 76.03 -18.74
N ARG A 9 -47.04 75.24 -19.76
CA ARG A 9 -47.30 73.79 -19.77
C ARG A 9 -46.36 73.13 -18.75
N SER A 10 -46.96 72.61 -17.61
CA SER A 10 -46.24 71.74 -16.69
C SER A 10 -45.96 70.42 -17.37
N ARG A 11 -44.70 70.10 -17.64
CA ARG A 11 -44.29 68.75 -18.01
C ARG A 11 -44.43 67.88 -16.76
N SER A 12 -45.46 67.05 -16.68
CA SER A 12 -45.56 66.00 -15.70
C SER A 12 -44.44 64.99 -15.92
N GLY A 13 -43.38 65.08 -15.11
CA GLY A 13 -42.34 64.06 -15.09
C GLY A 13 -42.96 62.71 -14.60
N PRO A 14 -42.42 61.57 -15.00
CA PRO A 14 -42.96 60.28 -14.58
C PRO A 14 -42.95 60.19 -13.04
N ASN A 15 -44.11 59.81 -12.46
CA ASN A 15 -44.37 59.75 -11.02
C ASN A 15 -43.22 59.01 -10.28
N PRO A 16 -42.59 59.64 -9.30
CA PRO A 16 -41.47 59.05 -8.53
C PRO A 16 -41.87 57.75 -7.83
N GLU A 17 -43.13 57.58 -7.44
CA GLU A 17 -43.67 56.34 -6.86
C GLU A 17 -43.61 55.17 -7.83
N LEU A 18 -43.88 55.38 -9.13
CA LEU A 18 -43.82 54.32 -10.14
C LEU A 18 -42.39 53.80 -10.34
N ARG A 19 -41.38 54.66 -10.21
CA ARG A 19 -39.99 54.28 -10.25
C ARG A 19 -39.58 53.47 -9.02
N LEU A 20 -40.06 53.83 -7.84
CA LEU A 20 -39.87 53.10 -6.60
C LEU A 20 -40.48 51.70 -6.67
N TYR A 21 -41.71 51.55 -7.14
CA TYR A 21 -42.36 50.25 -7.34
C TYR A 21 -41.61 49.39 -8.35
N PHE A 22 -41.12 49.97 -9.47
CA PHE A 22 -40.37 49.27 -10.45
C PHE A 22 -39.03 48.74 -9.87
N MET A 23 -38.30 49.55 -9.09
CA MET A 23 -37.05 49.12 -8.43
C MET A 23 -37.33 48.05 -7.36
N ALA A 24 -38.42 48.16 -6.60
CA ALA A 24 -38.81 47.16 -5.61
C ALA A 24 -39.15 45.82 -6.26
N VAL A 25 -39.90 45.81 -7.36
CA VAL A 25 -40.20 44.60 -8.14
C VAL A 25 -38.94 43.95 -8.71
N LEU A 26 -37.99 44.76 -9.21
CA LEU A 26 -36.73 44.29 -9.75
C LEU A 26 -35.83 43.67 -8.66
N MET A 27 -35.83 44.27 -7.48
CA MET A 27 -35.14 43.75 -6.30
C MET A 27 -35.72 42.42 -5.79
N VAL A 28 -37.08 42.31 -5.70
CA VAL A 28 -37.78 41.10 -5.31
C VAL A 28 -37.55 39.99 -6.33
N MET A 29 -37.58 40.32 -7.63
CA MET A 29 -37.27 39.35 -8.71
C MET A 29 -35.84 38.85 -8.60
N GLY A 30 -34.85 39.72 -8.38
CA GLY A 30 -33.43 39.34 -8.17
C GLY A 30 -33.26 38.42 -6.93
N LEU A 31 -33.91 38.78 -5.83
CA LEU A 31 -33.90 37.96 -4.63
C LEU A 31 -34.53 36.58 -4.85
N SER A 32 -35.67 36.53 -5.56
CA SER A 32 -36.33 35.27 -5.90
C SER A 32 -35.47 34.35 -6.78
N VAL A 33 -34.73 34.90 -7.73
CA VAL A 33 -33.76 34.14 -8.52
C VAL A 33 -32.62 33.61 -7.67
N LEU A 34 -32.10 34.39 -6.72
CA LEU A 34 -31.05 33.93 -5.79
C LEU A 34 -31.55 32.84 -4.86
N VAL A 35 -32.72 32.99 -4.28
CA VAL A 35 -33.36 31.98 -3.41
C VAL A 35 -33.63 30.70 -4.21
N GLY A 36 -34.19 30.82 -5.41
CA GLY A 36 -34.41 29.68 -6.30
C GLY A 36 -33.10 28.93 -6.66
N ARG A 37 -32.02 29.68 -6.89
CA ARG A 37 -30.71 29.09 -7.17
C ARG A 37 -30.09 28.42 -5.93
N LEU A 38 -30.24 29.01 -4.75
CA LEU A 38 -29.82 28.42 -3.49
C LEU A 38 -30.60 27.14 -3.19
N TRP A 39 -31.91 27.17 -3.34
CA TRP A 39 -32.74 25.97 -3.20
C TRP A 39 -32.34 24.88 -4.19
N TRP A 40 -32.10 25.23 -5.45
CA TRP A 40 -31.65 24.26 -6.48
C TRP A 40 -30.29 23.64 -6.17
N LEU A 41 -29.35 24.42 -5.61
CA LEU A 41 -28.03 23.92 -5.19
C LEU A 41 -28.11 23.07 -3.92
N GLU A 42 -28.86 23.49 -2.91
CA GLU A 42 -28.90 22.79 -1.60
C GLU A 42 -29.83 21.59 -1.60
N VAL A 43 -31.03 21.72 -2.19
CA VAL A 43 -32.05 20.67 -2.12
C VAL A 43 -31.98 19.74 -3.32
N ALA A 44 -31.96 20.26 -4.54
CA ALA A 44 -31.98 19.43 -5.73
C ALA A 44 -30.63 18.74 -6.04
N HIS A 45 -29.50 19.34 -5.61
CA HIS A 45 -28.16 18.83 -5.88
C HIS A 45 -27.30 18.62 -4.63
N GLY A 46 -27.86 18.85 -3.45
CA GLY A 46 -27.16 18.69 -2.16
C GLY A 46 -26.52 17.32 -2.01
N ASP A 47 -27.21 16.25 -2.35
CA ASP A 47 -26.68 14.87 -2.30
C ASP A 47 -25.48 14.63 -3.21
N ARG A 48 -25.45 15.30 -4.37
CA ARG A 48 -24.30 15.18 -5.31
C ARG A 48 -23.07 15.90 -4.75
N TRP A 49 -23.27 17.03 -4.09
CA TRP A 49 -22.19 17.78 -3.47
C TRP A 49 -21.72 17.12 -2.17
N ALA A 50 -22.64 16.60 -1.36
CA ALA A 50 -22.33 15.83 -0.17
C ALA A 50 -21.50 14.57 -0.53
N LYS A 51 -21.93 13.81 -1.53
CA LYS A 51 -21.16 12.65 -2.04
C LYS A 51 -19.78 13.03 -2.58
N ARG A 52 -19.64 14.17 -3.27
CA ARG A 52 -18.33 14.65 -3.74
C ARG A 52 -17.43 15.14 -2.60
N MET A 53 -17.99 15.75 -1.58
CA MET A 53 -17.24 16.18 -0.38
C MET A 53 -16.83 14.96 0.44
N ALA A 54 -17.73 14.02 0.67
CA ALA A 54 -17.43 12.76 1.35
C ALA A 54 -16.32 11.99 0.62
N SER A 55 -16.42 11.82 -0.70
CA SER A 55 -15.39 11.11 -1.48
C SER A 55 -14.01 11.80 -1.49
N ARG A 56 -13.95 13.10 -1.21
CA ARG A 56 -12.68 13.83 -1.07
C ARG A 56 -12.10 13.77 0.33
N SER A 57 -12.91 13.44 1.32
CA SER A 57 -12.50 13.30 2.72
C SER A 57 -12.18 11.85 3.12
N GLU A 58 -12.53 10.88 2.30
CA GLU A 58 -12.28 9.47 2.56
C GLU A 58 -11.06 8.97 1.80
N VAL A 59 -10.20 8.26 2.52
CA VAL A 59 -9.03 7.57 1.98
C VAL A 59 -9.25 6.08 2.11
N THR A 60 -9.31 5.38 1.00
CA THR A 60 -9.50 3.93 0.96
C THR A 60 -8.15 3.25 0.79
N VAL A 61 -7.74 2.52 1.83
CA VAL A 61 -6.48 1.76 1.88
C VAL A 61 -6.78 0.28 1.68
N ARG A 62 -6.08 -0.36 0.75
CA ARG A 62 -6.15 -1.79 0.55
C ARG A 62 -5.27 -2.51 1.56
N ILE A 63 -5.82 -3.53 2.23
CA ILE A 63 -5.07 -4.43 3.10
C ILE A 63 -4.79 -5.71 2.30
N PRO A 64 -3.52 -6.11 2.13
CA PRO A 64 -3.17 -7.34 1.42
C PRO A 64 -3.82 -8.56 2.06
N SER A 65 -4.16 -9.54 1.24
CA SER A 65 -4.69 -10.81 1.72
C SER A 65 -3.58 -11.71 2.26
N VAL A 66 -3.96 -12.62 3.15
CA VAL A 66 -3.06 -13.70 3.59
C VAL A 66 -3.13 -14.83 2.58
N ARG A 67 -1.98 -15.24 2.04
CA ARG A 67 -1.89 -16.30 1.05
C ARG A 67 -2.15 -17.66 1.69
N GLY A 68 -2.87 -18.58 0.98
CA GLY A 68 -3.11 -19.93 1.43
C GLY A 68 -1.83 -20.75 1.56
N GLU A 69 -1.85 -21.82 2.30
CA GLU A 69 -0.71 -22.72 2.48
C GLU A 69 -0.62 -23.75 1.36
N ILE A 70 0.60 -24.25 1.11
CA ILE A 70 0.83 -25.42 0.27
C ILE A 70 1.27 -26.54 1.20
N ARG A 71 0.55 -27.65 1.15
CA ARG A 71 0.72 -28.81 2.02
C ARG A 71 1.03 -30.07 1.21
N ASP A 72 1.75 -30.96 1.83
CA ASP A 72 1.98 -32.30 1.28
C ASP A 72 0.72 -33.18 1.36
N ARG A 73 0.79 -34.40 0.85
CA ARG A 73 -0.32 -35.36 0.88
C ARG A 73 -0.82 -35.75 2.30
N SER A 74 0.04 -35.62 3.30
CA SER A 74 -0.28 -35.91 4.71
C SER A 74 -0.83 -34.69 5.47
N GLY A 75 -0.86 -33.52 4.84
CA GLY A 75 -1.23 -32.24 5.46
C GLY A 75 -0.08 -31.48 6.10
N LEU A 76 1.16 -31.95 5.96
CA LEU A 76 2.33 -31.22 6.42
C LEU A 76 2.51 -29.94 5.61
N THR A 77 2.64 -28.79 6.29
CA THR A 77 2.83 -27.51 5.64
C THR A 77 4.24 -27.41 5.05
N LEU A 78 4.32 -27.33 3.72
CA LEU A 78 5.55 -27.09 2.97
C LEU A 78 5.84 -25.60 2.82
N VAL A 79 4.77 -24.84 2.52
CA VAL A 79 4.83 -23.38 2.36
C VAL A 79 3.71 -22.75 3.16
N GLY A 80 4.06 -21.89 4.09
CA GLY A 80 3.14 -21.17 4.95
C GLY A 80 3.38 -19.66 4.92
N ASN A 81 2.93 -19.01 5.99
CA ASN A 81 3.20 -17.60 6.22
C ASN A 81 3.72 -17.46 7.66
N ARG A 82 4.76 -16.66 7.83
CA ARG A 82 5.25 -16.25 9.15
C ARG A 82 4.90 -14.81 9.44
N ALA A 83 4.76 -14.46 10.70
CA ALA A 83 4.67 -13.07 11.09
C ALA A 83 6.03 -12.38 10.84
N SER A 84 6.03 -11.29 10.11
CA SER A 84 7.13 -10.34 10.02
C SER A 84 6.74 -9.10 10.82
N TYR A 85 7.64 -8.63 11.64
CA TYR A 85 7.46 -7.42 12.42
C TYR A 85 8.25 -6.31 11.76
N GLU A 86 7.60 -5.17 11.55
CA GLU A 86 8.16 -4.03 10.85
C GLU A 86 8.01 -2.77 11.69
N VAL A 87 8.95 -1.83 11.57
CA VAL A 87 8.78 -0.49 12.12
C VAL A 87 8.22 0.41 11.05
N ASP A 88 7.01 0.88 11.27
CA ASP A 88 6.31 1.78 10.38
C ASP A 88 6.30 3.22 10.92
N PHE A 89 6.56 4.19 10.04
CA PHE A 89 6.52 5.62 10.32
C PHE A 89 5.24 6.24 9.78
N TYR A 90 4.38 6.71 10.66
CA TYR A 90 3.22 7.53 10.34
C TYR A 90 3.66 8.99 10.25
N LEU A 91 4.13 9.41 9.09
CA LEU A 91 4.78 10.71 8.89
C LEU A 91 3.92 11.93 9.26
N PRO A 92 2.59 11.95 9.00
CA PRO A 92 1.74 13.05 9.47
C PRO A 92 1.68 13.18 10.99
N ASP A 93 1.75 12.05 11.72
CA ASP A 93 1.73 12.05 13.18
C ASP A 93 3.05 12.51 13.75
N MET A 94 4.18 12.17 13.10
CA MET A 94 5.50 12.71 13.43
C MET A 94 5.55 14.22 13.27
N VAL A 95 5.03 14.76 12.14
CA VAL A 95 4.94 16.21 11.90
C VAL A 95 4.04 16.87 12.94
N ARG A 96 2.93 16.24 13.32
CA ARG A 96 2.03 16.72 14.37
C ARG A 96 2.73 16.74 15.73
N GLY A 97 3.40 15.68 16.11
CA GLY A 97 4.18 15.57 17.33
C GLY A 97 5.30 16.61 17.39
N TYR A 98 6.01 16.80 16.29
CA TYR A 98 7.03 17.85 16.18
C TYR A 98 6.43 19.26 16.41
N ARG A 99 5.27 19.53 15.78
CA ARG A 99 4.58 20.83 15.93
C ARG A 99 4.13 21.10 17.37
N GLN A 100 3.72 20.06 18.08
CA GLN A 100 3.31 20.18 19.48
C GLN A 100 4.49 20.45 20.41
N ASN A 101 5.62 19.76 20.20
CA ASN A 101 6.75 19.78 21.11
C ASN A 101 7.80 20.87 20.79
N TYR A 102 7.97 21.20 19.50
CA TYR A 102 9.04 22.07 19.00
C TYR A 102 8.53 23.29 18.21
N GLY A 103 7.22 23.40 17.98
CA GLY A 103 6.62 24.51 17.25
C GLY A 103 6.59 24.29 15.75
N LYS A 104 6.86 25.34 14.96
CA LYS A 104 6.72 25.29 13.50
C LYS A 104 7.68 24.27 12.87
N PRO A 105 7.18 23.30 12.09
CA PRO A 105 8.04 22.32 11.43
C PRO A 105 8.95 22.97 10.38
N PRO A 106 10.15 22.40 10.15
CA PRO A 106 11.03 22.84 9.07
C PRO A 106 10.38 22.64 7.70
N MET A 107 10.75 23.47 6.74
CA MET A 107 10.21 23.39 5.38
C MET A 107 11.26 22.84 4.43
N ALA A 108 10.86 21.89 3.58
CA ALA A 108 11.75 21.27 2.62
C ALA A 108 12.27 22.29 1.58
N THR A 109 13.57 22.24 1.32
CA THR A 109 14.23 23.10 0.34
C THR A 109 14.61 22.27 -0.89
N TYR A 110 14.09 22.65 -2.05
CA TYR A 110 14.36 21.99 -3.32
C TYR A 110 15.22 22.83 -4.24
N THR A 111 16.03 22.17 -5.06
CA THR A 111 16.75 22.82 -6.16
C THR A 111 15.76 23.41 -7.19
N ALA A 112 16.16 24.44 -7.91
CA ALA A 112 15.29 25.15 -8.85
C ALA A 112 14.50 24.26 -9.83
N PRO A 113 15.09 23.24 -10.51
CA PRO A 113 14.34 22.37 -11.42
C PRO A 113 13.29 21.54 -10.70
N VAL A 114 13.56 21.04 -9.49
CA VAL A 114 12.59 20.25 -8.69
C VAL A 114 11.47 21.16 -8.18
N ARG A 115 11.78 22.38 -7.76
CA ARG A 115 10.81 23.39 -7.33
C ARG A 115 9.80 23.72 -8.44
N GLN A 116 10.28 23.82 -9.69
CA GLN A 116 9.45 24.11 -10.84
C GLN A 116 8.51 22.93 -11.19
N MET A 117 9.03 21.69 -11.12
CA MET A 117 8.20 20.48 -11.27
C MET A 117 7.10 20.37 -10.19
N LEU A 118 7.38 20.78 -8.98
CA LEU A 118 6.44 20.71 -7.84
C LEU A 118 5.48 21.91 -7.79
N LYS A 119 5.46 22.80 -8.80
CA LYS A 119 4.63 24.01 -8.85
C LYS A 119 4.69 24.81 -7.53
N GLU A 120 5.90 24.98 -6.99
CA GLU A 120 6.18 25.71 -5.74
C GLU A 120 5.41 25.22 -4.50
N LYS A 121 4.94 23.98 -4.46
CA LYS A 121 4.33 23.44 -3.27
C LYS A 121 5.32 23.49 -2.10
N ARG A 122 4.92 24.22 -1.05
CA ARG A 122 5.64 24.22 0.23
C ARG A 122 5.18 23.00 1.03
N GLU A 123 6.12 22.15 1.40
CA GLU A 123 5.85 20.98 2.24
C GLU A 123 6.84 20.95 3.41
N GLU A 124 6.45 20.29 4.50
CA GLU A 124 7.32 20.10 5.66
C GLU A 124 8.49 19.18 5.31
N ASP A 125 9.67 19.45 5.89
CA ASP A 125 10.85 18.60 5.77
C ASP A 125 10.79 17.45 6.77
N VAL A 126 10.17 16.36 6.35
CA VAL A 126 10.03 15.16 7.19
C VAL A 126 11.36 14.47 7.46
N VAL A 127 12.32 14.61 6.55
CA VAL A 127 13.68 14.04 6.73
C VAL A 127 14.37 14.73 7.90
N GLN A 128 14.30 16.05 7.96
CA GLN A 128 14.87 16.82 9.08
C GLN A 128 14.15 16.48 10.39
N ILE A 129 12.81 16.37 10.38
CA ILE A 129 12.01 15.98 11.55
C ILE A 129 12.44 14.60 12.06
N VAL A 130 12.45 13.59 11.19
CA VAL A 130 12.82 12.22 11.55
C VAL A 130 14.25 12.14 12.09
N ASN A 131 15.21 12.79 11.41
CA ASN A 131 16.61 12.78 11.83
C ASN A 131 16.86 13.52 13.16
N SER A 132 16.08 14.55 13.46
CA SER A 132 16.27 15.32 14.71
C SER A 132 15.52 14.78 15.91
N THR A 133 14.41 14.06 15.71
CA THR A 133 13.54 13.63 16.82
C THR A 133 13.40 12.13 16.96
N ILE A 134 13.35 11.38 15.86
CA ILE A 134 13.08 9.94 15.88
C ILE A 134 14.37 9.12 15.84
N VAL A 135 15.26 9.40 14.89
CA VAL A 135 16.51 8.63 14.72
C VAL A 135 17.39 8.62 15.98
N PRO A 136 17.56 9.72 16.75
CA PRO A 136 18.33 9.68 17.98
C PRO A 136 17.75 8.69 19.02
N ARG A 137 16.44 8.65 19.15
CA ARG A 137 15.75 7.71 20.03
C ARG A 137 15.86 6.26 19.55
N LEU A 138 15.76 6.04 18.24
CA LEU A 138 15.98 4.72 17.65
C LEU A 138 17.45 4.27 17.82
N ASN A 139 18.41 5.18 17.83
CA ASN A 139 19.81 4.88 18.13
C ASN A 139 19.99 4.37 19.56
N GLU A 140 19.34 5.00 20.53
CA GLU A 140 19.37 4.56 21.95
C GLU A 140 18.84 3.11 22.09
N LEU A 141 17.92 2.71 21.20
CA LEU A 141 17.34 1.36 21.15
C LEU A 141 18.10 0.38 20.24
N GLU A 142 19.22 0.80 19.64
CA GLU A 142 19.99 0.03 18.63
C GLU A 142 19.18 -0.30 17.36
N LEU A 143 18.14 0.51 17.06
CA LEU A 143 17.19 0.33 15.96
C LEU A 143 17.45 1.24 14.78
N ALA A 144 18.35 2.22 14.91
CA ALA A 144 18.63 3.09 13.77
C ALA A 144 19.26 2.31 12.61
N ARG A 145 18.76 2.57 11.41
CA ARG A 145 19.24 1.99 10.16
C ARG A 145 19.36 3.11 9.12
N ASP A 146 20.25 2.90 8.18
CA ASP A 146 20.35 3.77 7.02
C ASP A 146 19.08 3.67 6.17
N TYR A 147 18.55 4.80 5.77
CA TYR A 147 17.38 4.86 4.93
C TYR A 147 17.52 5.91 3.82
N ASN A 148 16.76 5.74 2.75
CA ASN A 148 16.77 6.68 1.64
C ASN A 148 15.89 7.90 1.95
N SER A 149 16.52 9.02 2.34
CA SER A 149 15.85 10.28 2.68
C SER A 149 14.97 10.82 1.54
N GLY A 150 15.42 10.69 0.28
CA GLY A 150 14.63 11.11 -0.87
C GLY A 150 13.38 10.25 -1.08
N ARG A 151 13.44 8.95 -0.74
CA ARG A 151 12.27 8.05 -0.75
C ARG A 151 11.28 8.43 0.35
N LEU A 152 11.77 8.73 1.55
CA LEU A 152 10.93 9.16 2.68
C LEU A 152 10.16 10.44 2.36
N GLN A 153 10.84 11.50 1.88
CA GLN A 153 10.20 12.77 1.53
C GLN A 153 9.22 12.63 0.38
N ARG A 154 9.53 11.79 -0.62
CA ARG A 154 8.62 11.49 -1.73
C ARG A 154 7.39 10.73 -1.25
N HIS A 155 7.56 9.79 -0.32
CA HIS A 155 6.46 9.06 0.28
C HIS A 155 5.51 10.00 1.04
N TYR A 156 6.05 10.91 1.87
CA TYR A 156 5.25 11.93 2.56
C TYR A 156 4.43 12.78 1.60
N ARG A 157 5.01 13.18 0.47
CA ARG A 157 4.33 13.99 -0.54
C ARG A 157 3.18 13.27 -1.24
N ASN A 158 3.40 12.02 -1.60
CA ASN A 158 2.50 11.29 -2.49
C ASN A 158 1.55 10.34 -1.74
N ASN A 159 1.99 9.79 -0.62
CA ASN A 159 1.34 8.69 0.09
C ASN A 159 1.35 8.90 1.62
N SER A 160 1.13 10.13 2.07
CA SER A 160 1.21 10.46 3.51
C SER A 160 0.19 9.72 4.39
N GLU A 161 -0.87 9.20 3.79
CA GLU A 161 -1.92 8.44 4.46
C GLU A 161 -1.51 7.01 4.86
N VAL A 162 -0.37 6.55 4.35
CA VAL A 162 0.13 5.21 4.56
C VAL A 162 1.44 5.28 5.30
N PRO A 163 1.69 4.37 6.23
CA PRO A 163 2.97 4.35 6.93
C PRO A 163 4.12 4.08 5.95
N PHE A 164 5.25 4.67 6.23
CA PHE A 164 6.51 4.37 5.58
C PHE A 164 7.23 3.28 6.38
N THR A 165 7.44 2.12 5.79
CA THR A 165 8.20 1.04 6.45
C THR A 165 9.66 1.44 6.53
N TYR A 166 10.14 1.60 7.76
CA TYR A 166 11.50 2.00 8.07
C TYR A 166 12.43 0.81 8.23
N ILE A 167 11.99 -0.23 8.96
CA ILE A 167 12.71 -1.49 9.13
C ILE A 167 11.76 -2.63 8.81
N GLU A 168 12.21 -3.56 7.99
CA GLU A 168 11.57 -4.83 7.73
C GLU A 168 12.23 -5.93 8.58
N GLU A 169 11.47 -6.97 8.91
CA GLU A 169 11.99 -8.19 9.56
C GLU A 169 12.73 -7.98 10.89
N LEU A 170 12.05 -7.39 11.88
CA LEU A 170 12.57 -7.28 13.23
C LEU A 170 12.66 -8.64 13.92
N ASP A 171 13.75 -8.85 14.64
CA ASP A 171 13.89 -9.98 15.57
C ASP A 171 13.09 -9.76 16.86
N PHE A 172 12.71 -10.85 17.51
CA PHE A 172 11.88 -10.80 18.71
C PHE A 172 12.51 -10.02 19.87
N LYS A 173 13.84 -10.09 20.01
CA LYS A 173 14.58 -9.35 21.04
C LYS A 173 14.45 -7.83 20.84
N THR A 174 14.51 -7.41 19.61
CA THR A 174 14.37 -6.00 19.20
C THR A 174 12.95 -5.49 19.42
N ILE A 175 11.95 -6.34 19.16
CA ILE A 175 10.54 -6.03 19.44
C ILE A 175 10.30 -5.81 20.93
N ALA A 176 10.83 -6.70 21.76
CA ALA A 176 10.72 -6.59 23.22
C ALA A 176 11.32 -5.28 23.72
N LYS A 177 12.54 -4.94 23.28
CA LYS A 177 13.21 -3.67 23.62
C LYS A 177 12.36 -2.45 23.20
N PHE A 178 11.78 -2.49 22.01
CA PHE A 178 10.94 -1.39 21.53
C PHE A 178 9.66 -1.25 22.36
N SER A 179 8.96 -2.35 22.62
CA SER A 179 7.70 -2.34 23.39
C SER A 179 7.90 -1.86 24.85
N GLU A 180 9.05 -2.08 25.44
CA GLU A 180 9.39 -1.58 26.77
C GLU A 180 9.69 -0.07 26.78
N ASN A 181 10.11 0.50 25.66
CA ASN A 181 10.60 1.88 25.54
C ASN A 181 9.80 2.76 24.58
N ASP A 182 8.61 2.32 24.13
CA ASP A 182 7.75 3.01 23.16
C ASP A 182 7.18 4.35 23.64
N VAL A 183 7.35 4.66 24.93
CA VAL A 183 6.82 5.88 25.51
C VAL A 183 7.54 7.10 24.93
N GLY A 184 6.91 7.75 23.93
CA GLY A 184 7.33 9.06 23.43
C GLY A 184 7.82 9.12 21.99
N LEU A 185 7.59 8.11 21.17
CA LEU A 185 7.87 8.13 19.72
C LEU A 185 6.58 8.36 18.89
N PRO A 186 6.13 9.63 18.73
CA PRO A 186 4.90 9.89 18.00
C PRO A 186 5.00 9.44 16.55
N GLY A 187 4.06 8.62 16.11
CA GLY A 187 4.00 8.13 14.74
C GLY A 187 4.98 7.01 14.41
N VAL A 188 5.57 6.35 15.39
CA VAL A 188 6.34 5.11 15.22
C VAL A 188 5.53 3.95 15.77
N GLU A 189 5.25 2.96 14.95
CA GLU A 189 4.46 1.78 15.34
C GLU A 189 5.11 0.50 14.85
N ILE A 190 4.90 -0.60 15.58
CA ILE A 190 5.23 -1.94 15.10
C ILE A 190 4.03 -2.50 14.35
N ALA A 191 4.24 -2.78 13.08
CA ALA A 191 3.27 -3.47 12.23
C ALA A 191 3.60 -4.96 12.15
N ILE A 192 2.57 -5.80 12.12
CA ILE A 192 2.72 -7.25 11.90
C ILE A 192 2.17 -7.55 10.51
N ARG A 193 3.03 -8.12 9.66
CA ARG A 193 2.66 -8.51 8.30
C ARG A 193 2.93 -9.99 8.03
N PRO A 194 2.02 -10.69 7.37
CA PRO A 194 2.27 -12.07 6.95
C PRO A 194 3.26 -12.09 5.78
N VAL A 195 4.38 -12.76 5.97
CA VAL A 195 5.42 -12.96 4.94
C VAL A 195 5.48 -14.44 4.57
N ARG A 196 5.60 -14.74 3.28
CA ARG A 196 5.68 -16.12 2.77
C ARG A 196 6.90 -16.83 3.34
N GLN A 197 6.73 -18.10 3.72
CA GLN A 197 7.81 -18.92 4.27
C GLN A 197 7.79 -20.31 3.66
N TYR A 198 8.93 -20.72 3.12
CA TYR A 198 9.21 -22.09 2.69
C TYR A 198 9.85 -22.81 3.86
N VAL A 199 9.05 -23.65 4.53
CA VAL A 199 9.37 -24.20 5.87
C VAL A 199 10.66 -25.03 5.84
N PHE A 200 10.90 -25.78 4.75
CA PHE A 200 12.04 -26.67 4.59
C PHE A 200 13.10 -26.12 3.63
N GLY A 201 13.13 -24.80 3.42
CA GLY A 201 14.11 -24.14 2.55
C GLY A 201 14.07 -24.68 1.12
N ALA A 202 15.18 -25.24 0.65
CA ALA A 202 15.33 -25.70 -0.73
C ALA A 202 14.54 -26.98 -1.08
N LEU A 203 13.89 -27.64 -0.10
CA LEU A 203 13.14 -28.87 -0.33
C LEU A 203 11.96 -28.65 -1.28
N GLY A 204 11.94 -29.37 -2.40
CA GLY A 204 10.88 -29.27 -3.39
C GLY A 204 10.80 -27.91 -4.10
N ALA A 205 11.85 -27.07 -4.06
CA ALA A 205 11.82 -25.71 -4.63
C ALA A 205 11.38 -25.69 -6.09
N HIS A 206 11.81 -26.66 -6.89
CA HIS A 206 11.44 -26.79 -8.30
C HIS A 206 9.98 -27.24 -8.53
N ILE A 207 9.28 -27.68 -7.48
CA ILE A 207 7.84 -27.98 -7.52
C ILE A 207 7.06 -26.78 -6.97
N LEU A 208 7.49 -26.28 -5.82
CA LEU A 208 6.80 -25.21 -5.09
C LEU A 208 6.87 -23.89 -5.83
N GLY A 209 8.05 -23.56 -6.39
CA GLY A 209 8.32 -22.25 -6.97
C GLY A 209 8.55 -21.19 -5.90
N TYR A 210 8.39 -19.93 -6.27
CA TYR A 210 8.54 -18.79 -5.36
C TYR A 210 7.55 -17.67 -5.67
N VAL A 211 7.39 -16.76 -4.71
CA VAL A 211 6.57 -15.56 -4.85
C VAL A 211 7.44 -14.30 -4.95
N GLY A 212 6.86 -13.24 -5.47
CA GLY A 212 7.52 -11.93 -5.54
C GLY A 212 6.51 -10.80 -5.71
N ALA A 213 7.00 -9.57 -5.77
CA ALA A 213 6.15 -8.43 -6.05
C ALA A 213 5.55 -8.50 -7.47
N PRO A 214 4.33 -7.97 -7.70
CA PRO A 214 3.78 -7.87 -9.05
C PRO A 214 4.63 -6.97 -9.92
N VAL A 215 4.77 -7.34 -11.21
CA VAL A 215 5.63 -6.61 -12.16
C VAL A 215 5.02 -5.26 -12.53
N ASP A 216 3.71 -5.22 -12.79
CA ASP A 216 2.98 -4.05 -13.28
C ASP A 216 1.84 -3.69 -12.33
N ILE A 217 2.15 -2.98 -11.26
CA ILE A 217 1.14 -2.56 -10.27
C ILE A 217 0.08 -1.68 -10.92
N ASP A 218 0.47 -0.79 -11.83
CA ASP A 218 -0.44 0.16 -12.48
C ASP A 218 -1.50 -0.50 -13.40
N LYS A 219 -1.26 -1.75 -13.82
CA LYS A 219 -2.17 -2.53 -14.66
C LYS A 219 -3.13 -3.40 -13.85
N LEU A 220 -3.00 -3.42 -12.52
CA LEU A 220 -3.88 -4.24 -11.69
C LEU A 220 -5.32 -3.69 -11.75
N PRO A 221 -6.33 -4.56 -11.95
CA PRO A 221 -7.71 -4.13 -12.26
C PRO A 221 -8.35 -3.33 -11.14
N ASP A 222 -7.89 -3.53 -9.91
CA ASP A 222 -8.48 -2.94 -8.71
C ASP A 222 -7.77 -1.67 -8.22
N ILE A 223 -6.64 -1.29 -8.81
CA ILE A 223 -5.82 -0.16 -8.33
C ILE A 223 -6.62 1.14 -8.19
N ARG A 224 -7.56 1.39 -9.11
CA ARG A 224 -8.38 2.61 -9.13
C ARG A 224 -9.45 2.67 -8.05
N LYS A 225 -9.73 1.55 -7.38
CA LYS A 225 -10.71 1.46 -6.29
C LYS A 225 -10.16 1.98 -4.96
N TYR A 226 -8.85 2.09 -4.87
CA TYR A 226 -8.15 2.45 -3.64
C TYR A 226 -7.38 3.76 -3.82
N SER A 227 -7.39 4.58 -2.79
CA SER A 227 -6.52 5.75 -2.71
C SER A 227 -5.08 5.34 -2.52
N PHE A 228 -4.86 4.26 -1.78
CA PHE A 228 -3.59 3.61 -1.63
C PHE A 228 -3.70 2.10 -1.85
N TYR A 229 -2.84 1.59 -2.72
CA TYR A 229 -2.82 0.20 -3.12
C TYR A 229 -1.54 -0.50 -2.62
N GLN A 230 -1.71 -1.41 -1.65
CA GLN A 230 -0.64 -2.33 -1.26
C GLN A 230 -0.88 -3.67 -1.96
N PRO A 231 0.00 -4.09 -2.88
CA PRO A 231 -0.20 -5.30 -3.65
C PRO A 231 -0.01 -6.55 -2.78
N ASP A 232 -0.68 -7.64 -3.16
CA ASP A 232 -0.36 -8.97 -2.67
C ASP A 232 0.90 -9.48 -3.39
N SER A 233 1.60 -10.43 -2.77
CA SER A 233 2.63 -11.19 -3.47
C SER A 233 2.00 -12.08 -4.55
N GLU A 234 2.69 -12.20 -5.69
CA GLU A 234 2.29 -13.06 -6.80
C GLU A 234 3.19 -14.28 -6.90
N GLY A 235 2.61 -15.44 -7.26
CA GLY A 235 3.38 -16.59 -7.66
C GLY A 235 4.18 -16.31 -8.94
N LYS A 236 5.48 -16.56 -8.92
CA LYS A 236 6.37 -16.30 -10.05
C LYS A 236 6.77 -17.56 -10.84
N SER A 237 6.67 -18.72 -10.20
CA SER A 237 7.01 -19.99 -10.84
C SER A 237 6.22 -21.15 -10.25
N GLN A 238 6.13 -22.24 -10.98
CA GLN A 238 5.63 -23.55 -10.61
C GLN A 238 4.25 -23.52 -9.89
N VAL A 239 4.09 -24.26 -8.77
CA VAL A 239 2.82 -24.35 -8.03
C VAL A 239 2.35 -22.97 -7.56
N GLU A 240 3.27 -22.13 -7.06
CA GLU A 240 2.94 -20.78 -6.64
C GLU A 240 2.32 -19.95 -7.79
N LEU A 241 2.83 -20.09 -9.01
CA LEU A 241 2.30 -19.40 -10.19
C LEU A 241 0.98 -20.04 -10.68
N HIS A 242 0.98 -21.37 -10.87
CA HIS A 242 -0.18 -22.05 -11.47
C HIS A 242 -1.39 -22.06 -10.55
N MET A 243 -1.16 -22.10 -9.23
CA MET A 243 -2.22 -22.06 -8.21
C MET A 243 -2.42 -20.66 -7.62
N ASP A 244 -1.82 -19.61 -8.20
CA ASP A 244 -1.91 -18.24 -7.68
C ASP A 244 -3.34 -17.79 -7.42
N ARG A 245 -4.25 -18.08 -8.35
CA ARG A 245 -5.68 -17.75 -8.24
C ARG A 245 -6.34 -18.36 -6.99
N TRP A 246 -5.93 -19.57 -6.58
CA TRP A 246 -6.49 -20.28 -5.44
C TRP A 246 -5.80 -19.92 -4.13
N LEU A 247 -4.49 -19.71 -4.21
CA LEU A 247 -3.66 -19.34 -3.07
C LEU A 247 -3.89 -17.88 -2.65
N LYS A 248 -4.15 -16.97 -3.59
CA LYS A 248 -4.51 -15.58 -3.29
C LYS A 248 -5.82 -15.52 -2.54
N GLY A 249 -5.85 -14.78 -1.42
CA GLY A 249 -7.07 -14.52 -0.67
C GLY A 249 -7.86 -13.33 -1.23
N THR A 250 -8.84 -12.90 -0.45
CA THR A 250 -9.58 -11.68 -0.74
C THR A 250 -8.99 -10.52 0.08
N PRO A 251 -8.61 -9.41 -0.55
CA PRO A 251 -8.04 -8.28 0.17
C PRO A 251 -9.03 -7.63 1.12
N GLY A 252 -8.52 -7.08 2.19
CA GLY A 252 -9.27 -6.23 3.09
C GLY A 252 -9.29 -4.76 2.63
N VAL A 253 -10.10 -3.98 3.31
CA VAL A 253 -10.26 -2.54 3.02
C VAL A 253 -10.31 -1.77 4.33
N ARG A 254 -9.55 -0.69 4.39
CA ARG A 254 -9.59 0.29 5.47
C ARG A 254 -10.00 1.64 4.91
N VAL A 255 -11.08 2.21 5.41
CA VAL A 255 -11.57 3.52 5.00
C VAL A 255 -11.31 4.51 6.12
N LEU A 256 -10.49 5.50 5.84
CA LEU A 256 -10.05 6.53 6.78
C LEU A 256 -10.70 7.85 6.43
N GLN A 257 -11.15 8.59 7.44
CA GLN A 257 -11.67 9.94 7.28
C GLN A 257 -10.54 10.95 7.41
N ARG A 258 -10.47 11.87 6.44
CA ARG A 258 -9.48 12.92 6.39
C ARG A 258 -10.15 14.28 6.44
N ASN A 259 -9.63 15.19 7.26
CA ASN A 259 -10.13 16.56 7.32
C ASN A 259 -9.65 17.43 6.14
N LEU A 260 -10.12 18.65 6.07
CA LEU A 260 -9.76 19.63 5.02
C LEU A 260 -8.25 19.96 4.98
N LYS A 261 -7.50 19.67 6.06
CA LYS A 261 -6.05 19.86 6.15
C LYS A 261 -5.27 18.61 5.72
N GLY A 262 -5.95 17.55 5.29
CA GLY A 262 -5.32 16.30 4.88
C GLY A 262 -4.95 15.35 6.02
N VAL A 263 -5.34 15.64 7.26
CA VAL A 263 -5.03 14.82 8.44
C VAL A 263 -6.10 13.75 8.63
N ILE A 264 -5.68 12.51 8.90
CA ILE A 264 -6.58 11.41 9.26
C ILE A 264 -7.15 11.68 10.66
N GLU A 265 -8.47 11.67 10.78
CA GLU A 265 -9.19 11.93 12.04
C GLU A 265 -9.76 10.65 12.66
N SER A 266 -10.23 9.73 11.84
CA SER A 266 -10.87 8.50 12.30
C SER A 266 -10.85 7.41 11.24
N GLU A 267 -11.03 6.17 11.67
CA GLU A 267 -11.33 5.04 10.82
C GLU A 267 -12.85 4.86 10.74
N ILE A 268 -13.41 4.99 9.52
CA ILE A 268 -14.86 4.88 9.28
C ILE A 268 -15.28 3.43 9.19
N ARG A 269 -14.46 2.62 8.47
CA ARG A 269 -14.79 1.23 8.17
C ARG A 269 -13.52 0.41 7.98
N ARG A 270 -13.57 -0.82 8.50
CA ARG A 270 -12.55 -1.84 8.31
C ARG A 270 -13.19 -3.15 7.87
N VAL A 271 -12.65 -3.73 6.83
CA VAL A 271 -12.98 -5.08 6.37
C VAL A 271 -11.69 -5.87 6.40
N GLU A 272 -11.66 -6.90 7.22
CA GLU A 272 -10.47 -7.75 7.34
C GLU A 272 -10.26 -8.57 6.08
N PRO A 273 -9.00 -8.81 5.68
CA PRO A 273 -8.68 -9.67 4.57
C PRO A 273 -9.04 -11.12 4.89
N LYS A 274 -9.42 -11.88 3.85
CA LYS A 274 -9.68 -13.31 3.97
C LYS A 274 -8.50 -14.09 3.38
N GLN A 275 -8.06 -15.11 4.11
CA GLN A 275 -7.01 -16.01 3.66
C GLN A 275 -7.43 -16.77 2.39
N GLY A 276 -6.45 -17.04 1.52
CA GLY A 276 -6.62 -17.89 0.34
C GLY A 276 -6.80 -19.37 0.70
N ASN A 277 -7.17 -20.17 -0.30
CA ASN A 277 -7.36 -21.60 -0.11
C ASN A 277 -6.03 -22.33 0.06
N HIS A 278 -6.03 -23.39 0.85
CA HIS A 278 -4.89 -24.29 0.95
C HIS A 278 -4.84 -25.23 -0.27
N VAL A 279 -3.64 -25.52 -0.74
CA VAL A 279 -3.38 -26.46 -1.83
C VAL A 279 -2.68 -27.69 -1.26
N TYR A 280 -3.22 -28.86 -1.53
CA TYR A 280 -2.63 -30.14 -1.16
C TYR A 280 -1.98 -30.76 -2.38
N LEU A 281 -0.71 -31.13 -2.25
CA LEU A 281 0.04 -31.81 -3.30
C LEU A 281 -0.02 -33.33 -3.09
N THR A 282 0.24 -34.09 -4.14
CA THR A 282 0.45 -35.54 -4.05
C THR A 282 1.84 -35.89 -3.48
N ILE A 283 2.73 -34.90 -3.41
CA ILE A 283 4.11 -35.03 -2.89
C ILE A 283 4.07 -35.48 -1.42
N ASP A 284 4.91 -36.45 -1.10
CA ASP A 284 5.25 -36.86 0.25
C ASP A 284 6.58 -36.17 0.64
N ALA A 285 6.54 -35.29 1.65
CA ALA A 285 7.70 -34.49 2.05
C ALA A 285 8.90 -35.34 2.50
N ARG A 286 8.63 -36.49 3.14
CA ARG A 286 9.69 -37.40 3.60
C ARG A 286 10.36 -38.09 2.42
N MET A 287 9.57 -38.56 1.45
CA MET A 287 10.09 -39.16 0.23
C MET A 287 10.86 -38.15 -0.61
N GLN A 288 10.34 -36.93 -0.75
CA GLN A 288 11.01 -35.83 -1.41
C GLN A 288 12.40 -35.58 -0.79
N TYR A 289 12.48 -35.51 0.55
CA TYR A 289 13.73 -35.32 1.27
C TYR A 289 14.74 -36.45 1.03
N ILE A 290 14.27 -37.72 1.09
CA ILE A 290 15.13 -38.87 0.86
C ILE A 290 15.71 -38.86 -0.56
N VAL A 291 14.85 -38.59 -1.55
CA VAL A 291 15.27 -38.56 -2.98
C VAL A 291 16.27 -37.44 -3.22
N GLU A 292 15.96 -36.22 -2.77
CA GLU A 292 16.89 -35.08 -2.93
C GLU A 292 18.24 -35.32 -2.24
N ARG A 293 18.20 -35.90 -1.04
CA ARG A 293 19.42 -36.23 -0.29
C ARG A 293 20.24 -37.29 -1.05
N ALA A 294 19.60 -38.34 -1.54
CA ALA A 294 20.27 -39.39 -2.30
C ALA A 294 20.97 -38.85 -3.57
N LEU A 295 20.31 -37.91 -4.27
CA LEU A 295 20.89 -37.25 -5.44
C LEU A 295 22.08 -36.35 -5.06
N ARG A 296 22.02 -35.61 -3.98
CA ARG A 296 23.13 -34.79 -3.49
C ARG A 296 24.32 -35.62 -3.02
N ASP A 297 24.04 -36.65 -2.22
CA ASP A 297 25.09 -37.55 -1.67
C ASP A 297 25.72 -38.40 -2.76
N GLY A 298 25.02 -38.65 -3.88
CA GLY A 298 25.54 -39.38 -5.05
C GLY A 298 26.63 -38.65 -5.86
N GLY A 299 26.92 -37.37 -5.55
CA GLY A 299 28.05 -36.62 -6.10
C GLY A 299 27.98 -36.31 -7.60
N VAL A 300 26.83 -36.48 -8.23
CA VAL A 300 26.66 -36.36 -9.70
C VAL A 300 26.62 -34.91 -10.20
N GLY A 301 26.58 -33.95 -9.29
CA GLY A 301 26.53 -32.51 -9.58
C GLY A 301 25.16 -32.04 -10.13
N ARG A 302 24.71 -32.62 -11.24
CA ARG A 302 23.42 -32.33 -11.89
C ARG A 302 22.65 -33.63 -12.08
N ALA A 303 21.44 -33.71 -11.45
CA ALA A 303 20.60 -34.90 -11.55
C ALA A 303 19.13 -34.57 -11.31
N ALA A 304 18.26 -35.47 -11.77
CA ALA A 304 16.85 -35.41 -11.45
C ALA A 304 16.30 -36.81 -11.18
N ALA A 305 15.28 -36.91 -10.35
CA ALA A 305 14.54 -38.12 -10.08
C ALA A 305 13.07 -37.84 -9.86
N VAL A 306 12.22 -38.74 -10.34
CA VAL A 306 10.78 -38.69 -10.14
C VAL A 306 10.31 -40.03 -9.58
N VAL A 307 9.54 -39.98 -8.50
CA VAL A 307 8.92 -41.16 -7.88
C VAL A 307 7.42 -41.08 -8.11
N VAL A 308 6.88 -42.11 -8.73
CA VAL A 308 5.45 -42.18 -9.08
C VAL A 308 4.83 -43.41 -8.42
N ASP A 309 3.63 -43.25 -7.89
CA ASP A 309 2.81 -44.37 -7.43
C ASP A 309 2.22 -45.11 -8.67
N PRO A 310 2.58 -46.36 -8.91
CA PRO A 310 2.15 -47.06 -10.10
C PRO A 310 0.63 -47.41 -10.06
N THR A 311 -0.01 -47.31 -8.92
CA THR A 311 -1.43 -47.69 -8.76
C THR A 311 -2.37 -46.58 -9.21
N ASN A 312 -2.00 -45.33 -9.06
CA ASN A 312 -2.87 -44.16 -9.32
C ASN A 312 -2.19 -43.06 -10.17
N GLY A 313 -0.88 -43.20 -10.43
CA GLY A 313 -0.11 -42.22 -11.21
C GLY A 313 0.28 -40.97 -10.44
N GLU A 314 0.06 -40.90 -9.12
CA GLU A 314 0.46 -39.76 -8.30
C GLU A 314 1.98 -39.62 -8.23
N ILE A 315 2.46 -38.38 -8.37
CA ILE A 315 3.87 -38.05 -8.17
C ILE A 315 4.11 -37.86 -6.68
N LEU A 316 4.89 -38.76 -6.09
CA LEU A 316 5.21 -38.77 -4.65
C LEU A 316 6.46 -37.94 -4.34
N ALA A 317 7.41 -37.87 -5.27
CA ALA A 317 8.57 -37.00 -5.20
C ALA A 317 9.03 -36.61 -6.60
N MET A 318 9.52 -35.38 -6.75
CA MET A 318 10.16 -34.87 -7.97
C MET A 318 11.33 -33.99 -7.54
N ALA A 319 12.54 -34.49 -7.70
CA ALA A 319 13.76 -33.84 -7.28
C ALA A 319 14.60 -33.40 -8.48
N SER A 320 15.18 -32.22 -8.36
CA SER A 320 16.18 -31.67 -9.30
C SER A 320 17.32 -31.08 -8.49
N VAL A 321 18.56 -31.43 -8.80
CA VAL A 321 19.75 -30.93 -8.13
C VAL A 321 20.72 -30.33 -9.16
N PRO A 322 21.41 -29.25 -8.81
CA PRO A 322 21.29 -28.49 -7.58
C PRO A 322 19.95 -27.76 -7.46
N SER A 323 19.58 -27.34 -6.25
CA SER A 323 18.36 -26.62 -5.93
C SER A 323 18.70 -25.26 -5.32
N TYR A 324 17.71 -24.43 -5.18
CA TYR A 324 17.79 -23.09 -4.56
C TYR A 324 16.84 -22.99 -3.37
N ASP A 325 17.09 -22.05 -2.45
CA ASP A 325 16.14 -21.74 -1.38
C ASP A 325 15.18 -20.64 -1.84
N PRO A 326 13.87 -20.90 -1.97
CA PRO A 326 12.90 -19.90 -2.35
C PRO A 326 12.75 -18.73 -1.34
N ASN A 327 13.17 -18.89 -0.08
CA ASN A 327 13.13 -17.83 0.90
C ASN A 327 14.03 -16.64 0.54
N VAL A 328 15.08 -16.83 -0.29
CA VAL A 328 15.95 -15.73 -0.73
C VAL A 328 15.24 -14.71 -1.62
N PHE A 329 14.06 -15.07 -2.18
CA PHE A 329 13.23 -14.16 -2.99
C PHE A 329 12.32 -13.28 -2.15
N ILE A 330 12.28 -13.46 -0.83
CA ILE A 330 11.32 -12.84 0.07
C ILE A 330 12.03 -11.86 1.05
N PRO A 331 11.47 -10.66 1.25
CA PRO A 331 10.38 -10.04 0.48
C PRO A 331 10.79 -9.68 -0.94
N ASN A 332 12.06 -9.44 -1.17
CA ASN A 332 12.68 -9.14 -2.46
C ASN A 332 14.09 -9.72 -2.49
N ILE A 333 14.46 -10.37 -3.60
CA ILE A 333 15.82 -10.88 -3.78
C ILE A 333 16.82 -9.74 -3.89
N SER A 334 17.94 -9.82 -3.16
CA SER A 334 19.05 -8.89 -3.32
C SER A 334 19.70 -9.03 -4.68
N ARG A 335 20.31 -7.94 -5.15
CA ARG A 335 21.02 -7.95 -6.45
C ARG A 335 22.19 -8.94 -6.47
N GLU A 336 22.84 -9.08 -5.33
CA GLU A 336 23.97 -9.99 -5.11
C GLU A 336 23.51 -11.45 -5.22
N HIS A 337 22.46 -11.83 -4.48
CA HIS A 337 21.89 -13.19 -4.54
C HIS A 337 21.36 -13.53 -5.94
N TRP A 338 20.68 -12.56 -6.59
CA TRP A 338 20.22 -12.77 -7.97
C TRP A 338 21.39 -13.05 -8.93
N GLN A 339 22.48 -12.27 -8.80
CA GLN A 339 23.68 -12.50 -9.63
C GLN A 339 24.36 -13.83 -9.31
N GLN A 340 24.40 -14.25 -8.06
CA GLN A 340 24.95 -15.55 -7.67
C GLN A 340 24.17 -16.70 -8.32
N ILE A 341 22.85 -16.70 -8.17
CA ILE A 341 22.00 -17.76 -8.71
C ILE A 341 22.03 -17.79 -10.25
N THR A 342 22.00 -16.64 -10.92
CA THR A 342 21.95 -16.57 -12.39
C THR A 342 23.29 -16.76 -13.08
N LYS A 343 24.41 -16.56 -12.38
CA LYS A 343 25.76 -16.81 -12.91
C LYS A 343 26.31 -18.18 -12.53
N ASP A 344 25.59 -18.91 -11.70
CA ASP A 344 25.98 -20.26 -11.31
C ASP A 344 25.93 -21.18 -12.53
N GLU A 345 27.09 -21.70 -12.93
CA GLU A 345 27.25 -22.62 -14.09
C GLU A 345 26.41 -23.89 -13.93
N THR A 346 26.03 -24.23 -12.71
CA THR A 346 25.22 -25.42 -12.44
C THR A 346 23.72 -25.19 -12.70
N ASP A 347 23.30 -23.91 -12.93
CA ASP A 347 21.95 -23.51 -13.24
C ASP A 347 20.90 -24.07 -12.24
N PRO A 348 20.92 -23.60 -11.00
CA PRO A 348 20.10 -24.15 -9.92
C PRO A 348 18.59 -23.85 -10.09
N LEU A 349 18.21 -22.92 -10.97
CA LEU A 349 16.79 -22.59 -11.22
C LEU A 349 16.12 -23.58 -12.19
N THR A 350 16.90 -24.35 -12.94
CA THR A 350 16.36 -25.28 -13.94
C THR A 350 15.79 -26.54 -13.28
N ASN A 351 14.51 -26.81 -13.54
CA ASN A 351 13.90 -28.07 -13.16
C ASN A 351 14.24 -29.17 -14.18
N ARG A 352 15.27 -29.95 -13.88
CA ARG A 352 15.78 -31.02 -14.76
C ARG A 352 14.87 -32.23 -14.85
N ALA A 353 13.84 -32.32 -14.00
CA ALA A 353 12.85 -33.41 -14.09
C ALA A 353 11.85 -33.18 -15.25
N ILE A 354 11.67 -31.92 -15.70
CA ILE A 354 10.72 -31.56 -16.75
C ILE A 354 11.36 -30.82 -17.93
N HIS A 355 12.58 -30.29 -17.75
CA HIS A 355 13.38 -29.67 -18.81
C HIS A 355 14.72 -30.38 -18.88
N PRO A 356 14.97 -31.17 -19.93
CA PRO A 356 16.24 -31.91 -20.12
C PRO A 356 17.44 -30.99 -20.37
#